data_23d165d6df68b187c9ce3a92d98bb1a9
#
_entry.id   23d165d6df68b187c9ce3a92d98bb1a9
#
_cell.length_a   1.000
_cell.length_b   1.000
_cell.length_c   1.000
_cell.angle_alpha   90.00
_cell.angle_beta   90.00
_cell.angle_gamma   90.00
#
_symmetry.space_group_name_H-M   'P 1'
#
loop_
_entity.id
_entity.type
_entity.pdbx_description
1 polymer ?
#
loop_
_entity_poly.entity_id
_entity_poly.type
_entity_poly.pdbx_seq_one_letter_code
_entity_poly.pdbx_strand_id
1 'polypeptide(L)'
;YFKDGNGIDVQIGKDTYKTTKTVLQKELVVKNNKSEVTVKNNSSGTLHVRTINSSTPLGVITQSEISGLKMAVNYYRNGTRNNEPNYKQGEDIVAEITIQNTGNIGLYEELALTFMFPSGFEFLNERLTTGVNPFQGTDNVDIRDDRAYLYFSLKQGQSKTFKLRFNAA
;
A
#
# COMPACT_ATOMS: atom_id res chain seq x y z
N TYR A 1 6.19 30.46 2.50
CA TYR A 1 6.86 31.69 2.05
C TYR A 1 7.44 32.39 3.28
N PHE A 2 8.72 32.18 3.57
CA PHE A 2 9.42 32.90 4.65
C PHE A 2 9.81 34.26 4.11
N LYS A 3 9.16 35.30 4.60
CA LYS A 3 9.34 36.66 4.16
C LYS A 3 10.48 37.43 4.86
N ASP A 4 11.09 36.81 5.90
CA ASP A 4 12.14 37.46 6.67
C ASP A 4 13.45 36.68 6.52
N GLY A 5 14.40 37.32 5.85
CA GLY A 5 15.71 36.80 5.45
C GLY A 5 16.71 36.50 6.59
N ASN A 6 16.24 36.07 7.73
CA ASN A 6 17.04 35.80 8.91
C ASN A 6 17.53 34.35 9.02
N GLY A 7 17.74 33.64 7.91
CA GLY A 7 18.41 32.34 7.94
C GLY A 7 17.92 31.37 9.04
N ILE A 8 18.46 30.17 9.04
CA ILE A 8 18.20 29.16 10.05
C ILE A 8 19.38 29.15 11.05
N ASP A 9 19.12 29.32 12.32
CA ASP A 9 20.05 29.06 13.41
C ASP A 9 19.41 28.00 14.32
N VAL A 10 19.94 26.76 14.28
CA VAL A 10 19.36 25.61 14.94
C VAL A 10 20.43 24.74 15.58
N GLN A 11 20.13 24.23 16.75
CA GLN A 11 20.93 23.18 17.37
C GLN A 11 20.22 21.83 17.18
N ILE A 12 20.93 20.85 16.64
CA ILE A 12 20.45 19.48 16.45
C ILE A 12 21.36 18.56 17.27
N GLY A 13 20.84 18.02 18.35
CA GLY A 13 21.64 17.28 19.32
C GLY A 13 22.70 18.19 19.97
N LYS A 14 23.97 17.89 19.73
CA LYS A 14 25.11 18.66 20.23
C LYS A 14 25.64 19.70 19.24
N ASP A 15 25.26 19.62 18.00
CA ASP A 15 25.82 20.44 16.91
C ASP A 15 24.93 21.64 16.60
N THR A 16 25.54 22.79 16.33
CA THR A 16 24.84 24.03 15.94
C THR A 16 25.07 24.30 14.45
N TYR A 17 24.02 24.66 13.76
CA TYR A 17 24.03 24.97 12.33
C TYR A 17 23.43 26.34 12.07
N LYS A 18 24.17 27.16 11.28
CA LYS A 18 23.71 28.46 10.80
C LYS A 18 23.74 28.48 9.28
N THR A 19 22.67 28.92 8.67
CA THR A 19 22.58 29.04 7.22
C THR A 19 21.57 30.10 6.82
N THR A 20 21.84 30.78 5.72
CA THR A 20 20.90 31.71 5.06
C THR A 20 19.92 31.00 4.13
N LYS A 21 20.10 29.69 3.88
CA LYS A 21 19.20 28.89 3.07
C LYS A 21 17.87 28.67 3.80
N THR A 22 16.79 28.56 3.04
CA THR A 22 15.45 28.32 3.55
C THR A 22 15.22 26.88 4.04
N VAL A 23 16.11 25.95 3.65
CA VAL A 23 16.05 24.54 4.02
C VAL A 23 17.43 24.07 4.48
N LEU A 24 17.44 23.39 5.63
CA LEU A 24 18.59 22.65 6.16
C LEU A 24 18.21 21.19 6.25
N GLN A 25 18.90 20.32 5.54
CA GLN A 25 18.73 18.87 5.60
C GLN A 25 19.93 18.22 6.27
N LYS A 26 19.68 17.35 7.23
CA LYS A 26 20.70 16.57 7.93
C LYS A 26 20.30 15.12 8.02
N GLU A 27 21.24 14.26 7.69
CA GLU A 27 21.09 12.82 7.89
C GLU A 27 21.56 12.46 9.29
N LEU A 28 20.77 11.62 9.94
CA LEU A 28 21.06 11.13 11.29
C LEU A 28 21.07 9.60 11.24
N VAL A 29 22.12 9.01 11.79
CA VAL A 29 22.21 7.55 11.86
C VAL A 29 21.45 7.07 13.09
N VAL A 30 20.43 6.23 12.88
CA VAL A 30 19.69 5.57 13.95
C VAL A 30 20.51 4.39 14.47
N LYS A 31 20.80 4.35 15.76
CA LYS A 31 21.47 3.24 16.43
C LYS A 31 20.45 2.49 17.31
N ASN A 32 20.50 1.16 17.26
CA ASN A 32 19.67 0.29 18.12
C ASN A 32 18.15 0.52 17.99
N ASN A 33 17.63 0.73 16.77
CA ASN A 33 16.22 0.90 16.47
C ASN A 33 15.52 2.07 17.17
N LYS A 34 16.24 2.91 17.91
CA LYS A 34 15.68 4.06 18.60
C LYS A 34 16.75 5.16 18.71
N SER A 35 16.40 6.34 18.24
CA SER A 35 17.25 7.54 18.43
C SER A 35 16.36 8.70 18.83
N GLU A 36 16.77 9.38 19.88
CA GLU A 36 16.15 10.62 20.33
C GLU A 36 17.07 11.78 19.93
N VAL A 37 16.50 12.76 19.26
CA VAL A 37 17.23 13.93 18.80
C VAL A 37 16.49 15.18 19.24
N THR A 38 17.15 15.99 20.05
CA THR A 38 16.63 17.29 20.44
C THR A 38 16.94 18.32 19.36
N VAL A 39 15.92 19.05 18.92
CA VAL A 39 16.05 20.19 18.01
C VAL A 39 15.69 21.46 18.74
N LYS A 40 16.62 22.42 18.80
CA LYS A 40 16.41 23.72 19.45
C LYS A 40 16.52 24.81 18.41
N ASN A 41 15.47 25.62 18.28
CA ASN A 41 15.48 26.81 17.45
C ASN A 41 16.18 27.95 18.18
N ASN A 42 17.26 28.46 17.62
CA ASN A 42 17.99 29.61 18.17
C ASN A 42 17.67 30.91 17.39
N SER A 43 16.89 30.82 16.31
CA SER A 43 16.44 31.99 15.54
C SER A 43 15.17 32.61 16.16
N SER A 44 14.88 33.87 15.80
CA SER A 44 13.69 34.58 16.26
C SER A 44 12.40 34.17 15.52
N GLY A 45 12.51 33.47 14.39
CA GLY A 45 11.40 33.05 13.57
C GLY A 45 10.91 31.64 13.90
N THR A 46 9.79 31.25 13.30
CA THR A 46 9.26 29.88 13.44
C THR A 46 10.09 28.89 12.64
N LEU A 47 10.53 27.82 13.28
CA LEU A 47 11.22 26.69 12.64
C LEU A 47 10.24 25.54 12.41
N HIS A 48 10.06 25.13 11.16
CA HIS A 48 9.32 23.92 10.82
C HIS A 48 10.29 22.76 10.70
N VAL A 49 10.04 21.70 11.47
CA VAL A 49 10.87 20.50 11.48
C VAL A 49 10.08 19.34 10.87
N ARG A 50 10.68 18.69 9.86
CA ARG A 50 10.16 17.46 9.27
C ARG A 50 11.18 16.35 9.45
N THR A 51 10.75 15.25 10.06
CA THR A 51 11.55 14.03 10.17
C THR A 51 11.10 13.03 9.12
N ILE A 52 12.04 12.49 8.38
CA ILE A 52 11.81 11.41 7.41
C ILE A 52 12.61 10.21 7.89
N ASN A 53 11.92 9.10 8.15
CA ASN A 53 12.57 7.83 8.48
C ASN A 53 12.44 6.91 7.26
N SER A 54 13.58 6.41 6.78
CA SER A 54 13.63 5.43 5.71
C SER A 54 14.35 4.19 6.22
N SER A 55 13.72 3.03 6.06
CA SER A 55 14.30 1.76 6.52
C SER A 55 13.99 0.65 5.53
N THR A 56 14.91 -0.30 5.44
CA THR A 56 14.70 -1.54 4.67
C THR A 56 14.51 -2.69 5.66
N PRO A 57 13.41 -3.45 5.58
CA PRO A 57 13.21 -4.62 6.45
C PRO A 57 14.33 -5.65 6.24
N LEU A 58 14.83 -6.23 7.32
CA LEU A 58 15.86 -7.29 7.28
C LEU A 58 15.31 -8.68 6.94
N GLY A 59 14.01 -8.81 6.75
CA GLY A 59 13.36 -10.08 6.44
C GLY A 59 12.13 -9.89 5.57
N VAL A 60 11.54 -11.01 5.15
CA VAL A 60 10.28 -11.01 4.42
C VAL A 60 9.17 -10.54 5.36
N ILE A 61 8.44 -9.51 4.97
CA ILE A 61 7.25 -9.07 5.71
C ILE A 61 6.16 -10.12 5.44
N THR A 62 5.89 -10.97 6.42
CA THR A 62 4.87 -12.03 6.35
C THR A 62 3.57 -11.64 7.02
N GLN A 63 3.54 -10.51 7.73
CA GLN A 63 2.35 -10.03 8.43
C GLN A 63 1.58 -9.05 7.55
N SER A 64 0.26 -9.25 7.49
CA SER A 64 -0.63 -8.29 6.86
C SER A 64 -0.84 -7.08 7.77
N GLU A 65 -0.75 -5.90 7.20
CA GLU A 65 -1.08 -4.64 7.89
C GLU A 65 -2.44 -4.14 7.42
N ILE A 66 -3.25 -3.68 8.37
CA ILE A 66 -4.58 -3.12 8.11
C ILE A 66 -4.59 -1.67 8.60
N SER A 67 -4.86 -0.75 7.68
CA SER A 67 -4.99 0.66 7.99
C SER A 67 -6.21 1.26 7.27
N GLY A 68 -7.35 1.30 7.96
CA GLY A 68 -8.60 1.87 7.44
C GLY A 68 -9.33 1.02 6.38
N LEU A 69 -8.63 0.12 5.71
CA LEU A 69 -9.19 -0.85 4.77
C LEU A 69 -8.94 -2.26 5.29
N LYS A 70 -9.96 -3.11 5.24
CA LYS A 70 -9.87 -4.53 5.56
C LYS A 70 -9.97 -5.32 4.26
N MET A 71 -9.09 -6.30 4.06
CA MET A 71 -9.12 -7.21 2.93
C MET A 71 -9.19 -8.66 3.42
N ALA A 72 -10.03 -9.47 2.76
CA ALA A 72 -10.09 -10.90 2.95
C ALA A 72 -10.03 -11.60 1.60
N VAL A 73 -9.25 -12.67 1.50
CA VAL A 73 -9.14 -13.50 0.30
C VAL A 73 -9.54 -14.92 0.66
N ASN A 74 -10.47 -15.48 -0.12
CA ASN A 74 -10.89 -16.87 -0.02
C ASN A 74 -10.69 -17.56 -1.37
N TYR A 75 -10.19 -18.78 -1.33
CA TYR A 75 -10.01 -19.58 -2.53
C TYR A 75 -11.07 -20.67 -2.59
N TYR A 76 -11.59 -20.91 -3.78
CA TYR A 76 -12.59 -21.93 -4.06
C TYR A 76 -12.07 -22.85 -5.16
N ARG A 77 -12.27 -24.16 -4.99
CA ARG A 77 -12.04 -25.23 -5.98
C ARG A 77 -13.33 -25.97 -6.16
N ASN A 78 -13.77 -26.14 -7.38
CA ASN A 78 -15.05 -26.80 -7.69
C ASN A 78 -16.24 -26.29 -6.83
N GLY A 79 -16.27 -24.98 -6.58
CA GLY A 79 -17.30 -24.34 -5.77
C GLY A 79 -17.15 -24.49 -4.24
N THR A 80 -16.18 -25.27 -3.77
CA THR A 80 -15.93 -25.46 -2.34
C THR A 80 -14.76 -24.58 -1.87
N ARG A 81 -14.96 -23.90 -0.75
CA ARG A 81 -13.89 -23.09 -0.13
C ARG A 81 -12.74 -23.99 0.29
N ASN A 82 -11.56 -23.71 -0.22
CA ASN A 82 -10.34 -24.42 0.11
C ASN A 82 -9.14 -23.47 0.02
N ASN A 83 -8.57 -23.11 1.14
CA ASN A 83 -7.41 -22.23 1.24
C ASN A 83 -6.08 -22.99 1.33
N GLU A 84 -6.10 -24.32 1.20
CA GLU A 84 -4.88 -25.13 1.19
C GLU A 84 -4.04 -24.85 -0.05
N PRO A 85 -2.72 -24.67 0.08
CA PRO A 85 -1.84 -24.25 -1.01
C PRO A 85 -1.47 -25.36 -2.01
N ASN A 86 -2.03 -26.55 -1.87
CA ASN A 86 -1.72 -27.69 -2.74
C ASN A 86 -2.67 -27.72 -3.94
N TYR A 87 -2.15 -27.48 -5.13
CA TYR A 87 -2.90 -27.44 -6.39
C TYR A 87 -2.43 -28.58 -7.30
N LYS A 88 -3.36 -29.13 -8.06
CA LYS A 88 -3.06 -30.10 -9.11
C LYS A 88 -3.11 -29.41 -10.46
N GLN A 89 -2.27 -29.84 -11.38
CA GLN A 89 -2.30 -29.36 -12.76
C GLN A 89 -3.72 -29.52 -13.35
N GLY A 90 -4.17 -28.48 -14.04
CA GLY A 90 -5.50 -28.45 -14.63
C GLY A 90 -6.64 -28.06 -13.67
N GLU A 91 -6.37 -27.78 -12.41
CA GLU A 91 -7.43 -27.31 -11.47
C GLU A 91 -7.81 -25.87 -11.71
N ASP A 92 -9.12 -25.63 -11.77
CA ASP A 92 -9.70 -24.30 -11.80
C ASP A 92 -9.88 -23.76 -10.36
N ILE A 93 -9.39 -22.56 -10.16
CA ILE A 93 -9.41 -21.89 -8.87
C ILE A 93 -10.10 -20.53 -9.01
N VAL A 94 -10.91 -20.18 -8.03
CA VAL A 94 -11.51 -18.85 -7.91
C VAL A 94 -10.96 -18.20 -6.65
N ALA A 95 -10.27 -17.07 -6.81
CA ALA A 95 -9.98 -16.17 -5.69
C ALA A 95 -11.11 -15.15 -5.54
N GLU A 96 -11.78 -15.19 -4.40
CA GLU A 96 -12.77 -14.21 -3.99
C GLU A 96 -12.13 -13.23 -3.02
N ILE A 97 -12.02 -11.96 -3.45
CA ILE A 97 -11.34 -10.91 -2.71
C ILE A 97 -12.38 -9.90 -2.27
N THR A 98 -12.56 -9.78 -0.98
CA THR A 98 -13.47 -8.77 -0.38
C THR A 98 -12.66 -7.67 0.26
N ILE A 99 -12.96 -6.42 -0.10
CA ILE A 99 -12.33 -5.23 0.46
C ILE A 99 -13.42 -4.38 1.09
N GLN A 100 -13.18 -3.93 2.32
CA GLN A 100 -14.10 -3.11 3.10
C GLN A 100 -13.39 -1.86 3.63
N ASN A 101 -14.04 -0.71 3.50
CA ASN A 101 -13.64 0.52 4.18
C ASN A 101 -14.19 0.49 5.61
N THR A 102 -13.32 0.15 6.57
CA THR A 102 -13.65 0.08 8.01
C THR A 102 -13.13 1.30 8.77
N GLY A 103 -12.44 2.22 8.08
CA GLY A 103 -11.82 3.41 8.67
C GLY A 103 -12.79 4.58 8.81
N ASN A 104 -12.23 5.71 9.22
CA ASN A 104 -12.97 6.96 9.42
C ASN A 104 -12.95 7.84 8.16
N ILE A 105 -12.37 7.39 7.07
CA ILE A 105 -12.34 8.12 5.79
C ILE A 105 -13.66 7.87 5.07
N GLY A 106 -14.41 8.94 4.81
CA GLY A 106 -15.74 8.86 4.21
C GLY A 106 -15.76 8.27 2.81
N LEU A 107 -14.70 8.52 2.03
CA LEU A 107 -14.53 7.99 0.66
C LEU A 107 -13.05 7.78 0.38
N TYR A 108 -12.70 6.60 -0.08
CA TYR A 108 -11.45 6.31 -0.77
C TYR A 108 -11.73 6.32 -2.27
N GLU A 109 -11.06 7.20 -2.99
CA GLU A 109 -11.07 7.26 -4.45
C GLU A 109 -9.79 6.64 -5.02
N GLU A 110 -9.87 6.14 -6.24
CA GLU A 110 -8.72 5.60 -6.98
C GLU A 110 -7.94 4.50 -6.22
N LEU A 111 -8.65 3.67 -5.47
CA LEU A 111 -8.04 2.49 -4.87
C LEU A 111 -7.54 1.56 -5.97
N ALA A 112 -6.36 1.00 -5.77
CA ALA A 112 -5.77 0.01 -6.65
C ALA A 112 -5.56 -1.32 -5.90
N LEU A 113 -6.35 -2.34 -6.26
CA LEU A 113 -6.09 -3.71 -5.84
C LEU A 113 -5.11 -4.34 -6.83
N THR A 114 -3.96 -4.77 -6.35
CA THR A 114 -3.02 -5.59 -7.13
C THR A 114 -3.13 -7.03 -6.67
N PHE A 115 -3.48 -7.93 -7.58
CA PHE A 115 -3.48 -9.36 -7.33
C PHE A 115 -2.42 -10.01 -8.21
N MET A 116 -1.39 -10.60 -7.58
CA MET A 116 -0.31 -11.29 -8.28
C MET A 116 -0.63 -12.77 -8.39
N PHE A 117 -0.44 -13.34 -9.58
CA PHE A 117 -0.59 -14.78 -9.81
C PHE A 117 0.74 -15.47 -9.53
N PRO A 118 0.77 -16.56 -8.76
CA PRO A 118 1.98 -17.37 -8.63
C PRO A 118 2.38 -17.94 -10.00
N SER A 119 3.67 -18.14 -10.23
CA SER A 119 4.15 -18.86 -11.41
C SER A 119 3.55 -20.26 -11.47
N GLY A 120 3.14 -20.70 -12.65
CA GLY A 120 2.41 -21.96 -12.82
C GLY A 120 0.89 -21.81 -12.75
N PHE A 121 0.36 -20.57 -12.74
CA PHE A 121 -1.06 -20.31 -12.87
C PHE A 121 -1.33 -19.43 -14.09
N GLU A 122 -2.39 -19.73 -14.80
CA GLU A 122 -2.89 -18.94 -15.94
C GLU A 122 -4.20 -18.26 -15.55
N PHE A 123 -4.26 -16.96 -15.77
CA PHE A 123 -5.47 -16.20 -15.54
C PHE A 123 -6.52 -16.48 -16.61
N LEU A 124 -7.72 -16.82 -16.19
CA LEU A 124 -8.86 -17.03 -17.08
C LEU A 124 -9.64 -15.72 -17.24
N ASN A 125 -9.42 -15.02 -18.34
CA ASN A 125 -10.11 -13.76 -18.63
C ASN A 125 -11.53 -14.02 -19.19
N GLU A 126 -12.52 -14.07 -18.31
CA GLU A 126 -13.92 -14.31 -18.68
C GLU A 126 -14.51 -13.26 -19.64
N ARG A 127 -13.96 -12.04 -19.64
CA ARG A 127 -14.39 -11.01 -20.61
C ARG A 127 -14.16 -11.43 -22.06
N LEU A 128 -13.09 -12.20 -22.30
CA LEU A 128 -12.76 -12.70 -23.63
C LEU A 128 -13.59 -13.92 -24.03
N THR A 129 -14.04 -14.70 -23.05
CA THR A 129 -14.76 -15.97 -23.33
C THR A 129 -16.28 -15.84 -23.28
N THR A 130 -16.81 -15.03 -22.35
CA THR A 130 -18.27 -14.94 -22.13
C THR A 130 -18.87 -13.57 -22.47
N GLY A 131 -18.03 -12.54 -22.68
CA GLY A 131 -18.47 -11.15 -22.86
C GLY A 131 -19.03 -10.51 -21.59
N VAL A 132 -19.13 -11.23 -20.49
CA VAL A 132 -19.57 -10.73 -19.19
C VAL A 132 -18.40 -10.04 -18.49
N ASN A 133 -18.62 -8.85 -17.94
CA ASN A 133 -17.60 -8.19 -17.12
C ASN A 133 -17.62 -8.77 -15.68
N PRO A 134 -16.66 -9.60 -15.30
CA PRO A 134 -16.62 -10.19 -13.94
C PRO A 134 -16.23 -9.17 -12.86
N PHE A 135 -15.82 -7.96 -13.28
CA PHE A 135 -15.33 -6.90 -12.40
C PHE A 135 -16.34 -5.75 -12.29
N GLN A 136 -17.59 -6.06 -11.99
CA GLN A 136 -18.59 -5.02 -11.79
C GLN A 136 -18.22 -4.12 -10.62
N GLY A 137 -18.39 -2.81 -10.80
CA GLY A 137 -18.07 -1.80 -9.79
C GLY A 137 -16.60 -1.39 -9.74
N THR A 138 -15.80 -1.77 -10.73
CA THR A 138 -14.48 -1.18 -10.97
C THR A 138 -14.59 -0.01 -11.94
N ASP A 139 -13.72 0.98 -11.75
CA ASP A 139 -13.57 2.14 -12.63
C ASP A 139 -12.67 1.76 -13.83
N ASN A 140 -11.65 0.95 -13.58
CA ASN A 140 -10.76 0.41 -14.61
C ASN A 140 -10.19 -0.95 -14.20
N VAL A 141 -9.77 -1.76 -15.20
CA VAL A 141 -9.14 -3.08 -15.03
C VAL A 141 -7.99 -3.21 -16.01
N ASP A 142 -6.79 -3.53 -15.49
CA ASP A 142 -5.61 -3.87 -16.30
C ASP A 142 -5.16 -5.29 -15.90
N ILE A 143 -5.18 -6.22 -16.85
CA ILE A 143 -4.79 -7.62 -16.65
C ILE A 143 -3.52 -7.88 -17.45
N ARG A 144 -2.53 -8.44 -16.78
CA ARG A 144 -1.24 -8.82 -17.33
C ARG A 144 -1.00 -10.31 -17.09
N ASP A 145 0.06 -10.84 -17.65
CA ASP A 145 0.39 -12.27 -17.58
C ASP A 145 0.60 -12.76 -16.14
N ASP A 146 1.12 -11.88 -15.26
CA ASP A 146 1.48 -12.21 -13.88
C ASP A 146 0.60 -11.57 -12.81
N ARG A 147 -0.32 -10.65 -13.20
CA ARG A 147 -1.12 -9.88 -12.24
C ARG A 147 -2.36 -9.24 -12.83
N ALA A 148 -3.31 -8.91 -11.96
CA ALA A 148 -4.45 -8.07 -12.26
C ALA A 148 -4.43 -6.82 -11.39
N TYR A 149 -4.75 -5.66 -11.99
CA TYR A 149 -4.99 -4.40 -11.30
C TYR A 149 -6.46 -4.04 -11.45
N LEU A 150 -7.13 -3.82 -10.33
CA LEU A 150 -8.52 -3.40 -10.28
C LEU A 150 -8.59 -2.03 -9.61
N TYR A 151 -9.11 -1.05 -10.31
CA TYR A 151 -9.26 0.32 -9.81
C TYR A 151 -10.71 0.59 -9.45
N PHE A 152 -10.96 1.17 -8.29
CA PHE A 152 -12.31 1.41 -7.79
C PHE A 152 -12.31 2.42 -6.64
N SER A 153 -13.51 2.92 -6.32
CA SER A 153 -13.72 3.78 -5.16
C SER A 153 -14.56 3.06 -4.10
N LEU A 154 -14.41 3.43 -2.82
CA LEU A 154 -15.06 2.74 -1.70
C LEU A 154 -15.49 3.72 -0.61
N LYS A 155 -16.80 3.86 -0.40
CA LYS A 155 -17.36 4.70 0.66
C LYS A 155 -17.16 4.06 2.03
N GLN A 156 -17.19 4.87 3.08
CA GLN A 156 -17.14 4.38 4.45
C GLN A 156 -18.24 3.33 4.72
N GLY A 157 -17.87 2.25 5.36
CA GLY A 157 -18.74 1.11 5.64
C GLY A 157 -19.05 0.23 4.43
N GLN A 158 -18.70 0.63 3.21
CA GLN A 158 -18.93 -0.13 1.99
C GLN A 158 -17.92 -1.26 1.85
N SER A 159 -18.36 -2.38 1.27
CA SER A 159 -17.49 -3.46 0.80
C SER A 159 -17.71 -3.74 -0.67
N LYS A 160 -16.65 -4.19 -1.34
CA LYS A 160 -16.68 -4.73 -2.70
C LYS A 160 -16.01 -6.09 -2.73
N THR A 161 -16.58 -7.00 -3.54
CA THR A 161 -16.05 -8.35 -3.73
C THR A 161 -15.75 -8.57 -5.20
N PHE A 162 -14.54 -9.03 -5.48
CA PHE A 162 -14.06 -9.36 -6.82
C PHE A 162 -13.74 -10.84 -6.89
N LYS A 163 -14.02 -11.46 -8.03
CA LYS A 163 -13.70 -12.85 -8.29
C LYS A 163 -12.71 -12.94 -9.45
N LEU A 164 -11.59 -13.58 -9.22
CA LEU A 164 -10.55 -13.84 -10.20
C LEU A 164 -10.47 -15.35 -10.40
N ARG A 165 -10.53 -15.79 -11.65
CA ARG A 165 -10.40 -17.20 -12.00
C ARG A 165 -9.05 -17.48 -12.63
N PHE A 166 -8.44 -18.56 -12.26
CA PHE A 166 -7.18 -19.02 -12.82
C PHE A 166 -7.09 -20.55 -12.80
N ASN A 167 -6.28 -21.08 -13.67
CA ASN A 167 -6.02 -22.51 -13.83
C ASN A 167 -4.58 -22.80 -13.42
N ALA A 168 -4.37 -23.91 -12.73
CA ALA A 168 -3.03 -24.41 -12.43
C ALA A 168 -2.45 -25.09 -13.69
N ALA A 169 -1.37 -24.51 -14.29
CA ALA A 169 -0.75 -24.95 -15.52
C ALA A 169 0.17 -26.17 -15.33
#